data_96f574023277b9194e005617d9e6e5e1
#
_entry.id   96f574023277b9194e005617d9e6e5e1
#
_cell.length_a   1.000
_cell.length_b   1.000
_cell.length_c   1.000
_cell.angle_alpha   90.00
_cell.angle_beta   90.00
_cell.angle_gamma   90.00
#
_symmetry.space_group_name_H-M   'P 1'
#
loop_
_entity.id
_entity.type
_entity.pdbx_description
1 polymer ?
#
loop_
_entity_poly.entity_id
_entity_poly.type
_entity_poly.pdbx_seq_one_letter_code
_entity_poly.pdbx_strand_id
1 'polypeptide(L)'
;MIKNNKVTDGKKKSKIKLVVIALVVICVAAGLGSGNKSTDSNASNALNAPAQAEQQDENVPTEYKTALSKASSYSSTMHMSKQAIYDQLTSEYGEKYAPEAAQYAVDNLVADYNANALEKAKSYSDTMHMSKQAIYDQLTSEAGEKFTADEAQYAIDNLEADYNANALAKAKQYQSQMSMSPEAIRDQLTSSAGEKFTQEEADYAIANL
;
A
#
# COMPACT_ATOMS: atom_id res chain seq x y z
N MET A 1 -58.18 -23.66 -32.70
CA MET A 1 -57.79 -22.42 -31.94
C MET A 1 -56.77 -22.80 -30.89
N ILE A 2 -55.51 -22.61 -31.19
CA ILE A 2 -54.41 -22.91 -30.28
C ILE A 2 -53.81 -21.57 -29.88
N LYS A 3 -53.93 -21.22 -28.57
CA LYS A 3 -53.39 -19.99 -28.01
C LYS A 3 -51.93 -20.23 -27.62
N ASN A 4 -51.01 -19.54 -28.30
CA ASN A 4 -49.59 -19.48 -27.93
C ASN A 4 -49.40 -18.63 -26.70
N ASN A 5 -48.91 -19.22 -25.62
CA ASN A 5 -48.45 -18.50 -24.44
C ASN A 5 -46.95 -18.22 -24.59
N LYS A 6 -46.62 -16.93 -24.76
CA LYS A 6 -45.27 -16.41 -24.87
C LYS A 6 -44.73 -16.23 -23.45
N VAL A 7 -43.82 -17.11 -23.03
CA VAL A 7 -43.07 -16.97 -21.79
C VAL A 7 -42.01 -15.91 -21.99
N THR A 8 -42.10 -14.77 -21.35
CA THR A 8 -41.08 -13.74 -21.27
C THR A 8 -40.11 -14.05 -20.15
N ASP A 9 -38.94 -14.49 -20.54
CA ASP A 9 -37.80 -14.69 -19.63
C ASP A 9 -37.21 -13.34 -19.19
N GLY A 10 -37.57 -12.92 -17.97
CA GLY A 10 -37.08 -11.72 -17.35
C GLY A 10 -35.74 -11.98 -16.63
N LYS A 11 -34.60 -11.87 -17.33
CA LYS A 11 -33.28 -11.83 -16.71
C LYS A 11 -33.17 -10.62 -15.78
N LYS A 12 -33.40 -10.83 -14.48
CA LYS A 12 -32.97 -9.89 -13.43
C LYS A 12 -31.45 -9.87 -13.36
N LYS A 13 -30.86 -8.85 -13.96
CA LYS A 13 -29.43 -8.53 -13.72
C LYS A 13 -29.30 -8.02 -12.30
N SER A 14 -28.85 -8.88 -11.39
CA SER A 14 -28.38 -8.49 -10.07
C SER A 14 -27.16 -7.61 -10.22
N LYS A 15 -27.31 -6.33 -9.93
CA LYS A 15 -26.17 -5.40 -9.82
C LYS A 15 -25.55 -5.63 -8.45
N ILE A 16 -24.55 -6.49 -8.40
CA ILE A 16 -23.65 -6.58 -7.25
C ILE A 16 -22.90 -5.25 -7.20
N LYS A 17 -23.27 -4.42 -6.25
CA LYS A 17 -22.50 -3.22 -5.92
C LYS A 17 -21.22 -3.68 -5.26
N LEU A 18 -20.12 -3.62 -6.01
CA LEU A 18 -18.78 -3.73 -5.47
C LEU A 18 -18.60 -2.54 -4.51
N VAL A 19 -18.63 -2.82 -3.22
CA VAL A 19 -18.26 -1.82 -2.20
C VAL A 19 -16.74 -1.82 -2.17
N VAL A 20 -16.13 -0.92 -2.93
CA VAL A 20 -14.73 -0.59 -2.79
C VAL A 20 -14.60 0.18 -1.48
N ILE A 21 -14.11 -0.47 -0.45
CA ILE A 21 -13.71 0.19 0.80
C ILE A 21 -12.39 0.88 0.49
N ALA A 22 -12.47 2.14 0.08
CA ALA A 22 -11.30 3.01 0.07
C ALA A 22 -10.94 3.32 1.52
N LEU A 23 -9.88 2.68 2.02
CA LEU A 23 -9.27 3.04 3.29
C LEU A 23 -8.60 4.41 3.12
N VAL A 24 -9.32 5.46 3.49
CA VAL A 24 -8.76 6.79 3.67
C VAL A 24 -7.93 6.76 4.96
N VAL A 25 -6.62 6.66 4.82
CA VAL A 25 -5.70 6.89 5.93
C VAL A 25 -5.69 8.38 6.25
N ILE A 26 -6.41 8.76 7.29
CA ILE A 26 -6.35 10.12 7.83
C ILE A 26 -5.09 10.20 8.70
N CYS A 27 -4.02 10.79 8.18
CA CYS A 27 -2.88 11.17 8.99
C CYS A 27 -3.21 12.46 9.77
N VAL A 28 -3.44 12.33 11.07
CA VAL A 28 -3.47 13.46 12.01
C VAL A 28 -2.04 13.90 12.25
N ALA A 29 -1.66 15.04 11.70
CA ALA A 29 -0.44 15.74 12.05
C ALA A 29 -0.63 16.43 13.41
N ALA A 30 -0.02 15.92 14.46
CA ALA A 30 0.17 16.64 15.70
C ALA A 30 1.50 17.40 15.63
N GLY A 31 1.43 18.70 15.42
CA GLY A 31 2.54 19.60 15.61
C GLY A 31 2.68 19.96 17.08
N LEU A 32 3.91 20.15 17.54
CA LEU A 32 4.37 20.94 18.70
C LEU A 32 5.88 20.80 18.71
N GLY A 33 6.71 21.79 18.79
CA GLY A 33 6.63 23.11 19.35
C GLY A 33 8.06 23.51 19.67
N SER A 34 8.34 24.70 19.33
CA SER A 34 9.42 25.62 19.68
C SER A 34 10.34 25.28 20.86
N GLY A 35 11.65 25.54 20.67
CA GLY A 35 12.64 25.62 21.75
C GLY A 35 13.98 26.14 21.27
N ASN A 36 14.08 27.47 21.18
CA ASN A 36 15.31 28.25 20.94
C ASN A 36 16.27 28.14 22.11
N LYS A 37 17.56 27.91 21.89
CA LYS A 37 18.63 28.63 22.65
C LYS A 37 20.00 28.48 22.00
N SER A 38 20.52 29.64 21.64
CA SER A 38 21.89 29.93 21.25
C SER A 38 22.90 29.65 22.39
N THR A 39 24.09 29.23 22.05
CA THR A 39 25.32 29.81 22.62
C THR A 39 26.57 29.45 21.80
N ASP A 40 27.37 30.46 21.56
CA ASP A 40 28.65 30.53 20.88
C ASP A 40 29.73 29.58 21.46
N SER A 41 30.64 29.12 20.63
CA SER A 41 32.04 29.60 20.56
C SER A 41 32.97 28.61 19.86
N ASN A 42 33.49 29.07 18.71
CA ASN A 42 34.93 29.21 18.36
C ASN A 42 35.85 27.97 18.28
N ALA A 43 36.46 27.91 17.13
CA ALA A 43 37.86 27.69 16.78
C ALA A 43 38.13 26.53 15.81
N SER A 44 38.43 26.99 14.58
CA SER A 44 39.53 26.59 13.65
C SER A 44 40.03 25.15 13.68
N ASN A 45 39.84 24.42 12.55
CA ASN A 45 41.00 24.03 11.74
C ASN A 45 40.58 23.59 10.34
N ALA A 46 41.18 24.23 9.36
CA ALA A 46 41.11 23.88 7.96
C ALA A 46 41.81 22.54 7.69
N LEU A 47 41.26 21.72 6.79
CA LEU A 47 42.03 20.93 5.84
C LEU A 47 41.11 20.45 4.71
N ASN A 48 41.47 20.83 3.52
CA ASN A 48 40.98 20.52 2.19
C ASN A 48 40.39 19.13 1.99
N ALA A 49 39.14 19.08 1.52
CA ALA A 49 38.62 18.02 0.66
C ALA A 49 37.82 18.66 -0.48
N PRO A 50 37.79 18.09 -1.70
CA PRO A 50 37.52 18.84 -2.92
C PRO A 50 36.06 19.25 -3.02
N ALA A 51 35.84 20.54 -3.16
CA ALA A 51 34.59 21.20 -3.50
C ALA A 51 34.20 20.86 -4.96
N GLN A 52 33.55 19.74 -5.20
CA GLN A 52 32.94 19.40 -6.50
C GLN A 52 31.52 18.79 -6.42
N ALA A 53 30.94 18.65 -5.25
CA ALA A 53 29.56 18.12 -5.11
C ALA A 53 28.49 19.20 -4.86
N GLU A 54 28.86 20.46 -4.61
CA GLU A 54 27.90 21.50 -4.20
C GLU A 54 27.41 22.43 -5.31
N GLN A 55 27.91 22.33 -6.54
CA GLN A 55 27.58 23.29 -7.61
C GLN A 55 26.37 22.90 -8.49
N GLN A 56 25.74 21.75 -8.31
CA GLN A 56 24.52 21.38 -9.08
C GLN A 56 23.22 21.78 -8.40
N ASP A 57 23.23 22.16 -7.13
CA ASP A 57 22.00 22.39 -6.36
C ASP A 57 21.42 23.81 -6.45
N GLU A 58 22.22 24.81 -6.81
CA GLU A 58 21.76 26.21 -6.89
C GLU A 58 20.79 26.50 -8.05
N ASN A 59 20.76 25.64 -9.09
CA ASN A 59 19.95 25.86 -10.30
C ASN A 59 18.63 25.05 -10.32
N VAL A 60 18.36 24.22 -9.31
CA VAL A 60 17.12 23.45 -9.21
C VAL A 60 16.03 24.32 -8.59
N PRO A 61 14.86 24.47 -9.24
CA PRO A 61 13.74 25.23 -8.69
C PRO A 61 13.35 24.79 -7.27
N THR A 62 12.95 25.73 -6.42
CA THR A 62 12.54 25.42 -5.04
C THR A 62 11.41 24.40 -4.97
N GLU A 63 10.45 24.48 -5.88
CA GLU A 63 9.35 23.51 -5.98
C GLU A 63 9.86 22.08 -6.17
N TYR A 64 10.87 21.88 -7.01
CA TYR A 64 11.46 20.56 -7.27
C TYR A 64 12.18 19.99 -6.05
N LYS A 65 12.90 20.85 -5.31
CA LYS A 65 13.54 20.45 -4.05
C LYS A 65 12.53 20.07 -2.98
N THR A 66 11.44 20.83 -2.86
CA THR A 66 10.38 20.52 -1.91
C THR A 66 9.61 19.26 -2.30
N ALA A 67 9.35 19.04 -3.59
CA ALA A 67 8.75 17.79 -4.08
C ALA A 67 9.63 16.57 -3.76
N LEU A 68 10.96 16.68 -3.98
CA LEU A 68 11.92 15.61 -3.64
C LEU A 68 11.94 15.33 -2.12
N SER A 69 11.90 16.36 -1.29
CA SER A 69 11.81 16.20 0.17
C SER A 69 10.52 15.47 0.60
N LYS A 70 9.39 15.81 -0.04
CA LYS A 70 8.12 15.11 0.19
C LYS A 70 8.18 13.66 -0.28
N ALA A 71 8.71 13.41 -1.48
CA ALA A 71 8.92 12.06 -2.01
C ALA A 71 9.75 11.19 -1.05
N SER A 72 10.82 11.75 -0.48
CA SER A 72 11.64 11.08 0.52
C SER A 72 10.84 10.70 1.78
N SER A 73 9.98 11.60 2.25
CA SER A 73 9.12 11.32 3.42
C SER A 73 8.09 10.22 3.11
N TYR A 74 7.48 10.22 1.92
CA TYR A 74 6.54 9.19 1.50
C TYR A 74 7.19 7.81 1.37
N SER A 75 8.42 7.76 0.82
CA SER A 75 9.17 6.51 0.75
C SER A 75 9.57 6.01 2.14
N SER A 76 10.24 6.85 2.94
CA SER A 76 10.86 6.41 4.21
C SER A 76 9.86 6.15 5.34
N THR A 77 8.72 6.85 5.36
CA THR A 77 7.75 6.77 6.47
C THR A 77 6.51 5.97 6.09
N MET A 78 6.08 6.07 4.83
CA MET A 78 4.85 5.43 4.35
C MET A 78 5.13 4.24 3.43
N HIS A 79 6.39 3.96 3.13
CA HIS A 79 6.83 2.83 2.30
C HIS A 79 6.09 2.75 0.97
N MET A 80 5.88 3.91 0.32
CA MET A 80 5.13 3.98 -0.93
C MET A 80 5.98 3.53 -2.13
N SER A 81 5.32 3.02 -3.16
CA SER A 81 5.93 2.74 -4.46
C SER A 81 6.29 4.04 -5.20
N LYS A 82 7.17 3.95 -6.19
CA LYS A 82 7.53 5.10 -7.05
C LYS A 82 6.29 5.74 -7.69
N GLN A 83 5.39 4.93 -8.22
CA GLN A 83 4.17 5.42 -8.86
C GLN A 83 3.20 6.07 -7.87
N ALA A 84 3.00 5.45 -6.71
CA ALA A 84 2.12 6.01 -5.69
C ALA A 84 2.66 7.36 -5.15
N ILE A 85 3.98 7.52 -5.02
CA ILE A 85 4.60 8.79 -4.66
C ILE A 85 4.31 9.86 -5.72
N TYR A 86 4.50 9.55 -7.01
CA TYR A 86 4.19 10.48 -8.09
C TYR A 86 2.72 10.91 -8.06
N ASP A 87 1.81 9.95 -7.93
CA ASP A 87 0.37 10.22 -7.89
C ASP A 87 -0.01 11.09 -6.68
N GLN A 88 0.60 10.83 -5.51
CA GLN A 88 0.36 11.62 -4.30
C GLN A 88 0.88 13.06 -4.45
N LEU A 89 2.05 13.24 -5.07
CA LEU A 89 2.62 14.57 -5.32
C LEU A 89 1.76 15.39 -6.27
N THR A 90 1.19 14.78 -7.31
CA THR A 90 0.40 15.48 -8.34
C THR A 90 -1.10 15.55 -8.02
N SER A 91 -1.59 14.80 -7.05
CA SER A 91 -3.02 14.70 -6.73
C SER A 91 -3.62 16.05 -6.34
N GLU A 92 -4.82 16.35 -6.88
CA GLU A 92 -5.64 17.49 -6.47
C GLU A 92 -6.04 17.47 -4.98
N TYR A 93 -6.08 16.27 -4.38
CA TYR A 93 -6.37 16.03 -2.97
C TYR A 93 -5.11 15.80 -2.14
N GLY A 94 -3.94 15.75 -2.80
CA GLY A 94 -2.62 15.57 -2.18
C GLY A 94 -1.82 16.86 -2.16
N GLU A 95 -0.58 16.80 -2.68
CA GLU A 95 0.38 17.92 -2.57
C GLU A 95 0.26 18.95 -3.70
N LYS A 96 -0.40 18.65 -4.81
CA LYS A 96 -0.66 19.54 -5.97
C LYS A 96 0.60 20.11 -6.64
N TYR A 97 1.72 19.39 -6.59
CA TYR A 97 2.91 19.76 -7.34
C TYR A 97 2.67 19.70 -8.85
N ALA A 98 3.37 20.53 -9.59
CA ALA A 98 3.41 20.41 -11.05
C ALA A 98 3.96 19.03 -11.46
N PRO A 99 3.44 18.42 -12.55
CA PRO A 99 3.89 17.08 -12.99
C PRO A 99 5.41 17.01 -13.19
N GLU A 100 6.04 18.08 -13.67
CA GLU A 100 7.48 18.15 -13.90
C GLU A 100 8.27 18.13 -12.59
N ALA A 101 7.77 18.79 -11.53
CA ALA A 101 8.38 18.77 -10.20
C ALA A 101 8.23 17.39 -9.54
N ALA A 102 7.07 16.75 -9.69
CA ALA A 102 6.83 15.40 -9.20
C ALA A 102 7.71 14.37 -9.93
N GLN A 103 7.83 14.49 -11.27
CA GLN A 103 8.71 13.61 -12.05
C GLN A 103 10.15 13.76 -11.63
N TYR A 104 10.64 15.01 -11.50
CA TYR A 104 11.97 15.27 -10.97
C TYR A 104 12.17 14.60 -9.61
N ALA A 105 11.21 14.72 -8.72
CA ALA A 105 11.29 14.15 -7.37
C ALA A 105 11.45 12.62 -7.41
N VAL A 106 10.60 11.90 -8.16
CA VAL A 106 10.67 10.43 -8.20
C VAL A 106 11.86 9.89 -8.99
N ASP A 107 12.43 10.68 -9.90
CA ASP A 107 13.62 10.30 -10.67
C ASP A 107 14.94 10.57 -9.94
N ASN A 108 14.94 11.52 -8.99
CA ASN A 108 16.10 11.85 -8.17
C ASN A 108 16.01 11.30 -6.75
N LEU A 109 14.91 10.64 -6.39
CA LEU A 109 14.77 9.99 -5.10
C LEU A 109 15.62 8.73 -5.03
N VAL A 110 16.50 8.68 -4.03
CA VAL A 110 17.23 7.45 -3.68
C VAL A 110 16.37 6.68 -2.68
N ALA A 111 15.74 5.61 -3.16
CA ALA A 111 14.86 4.76 -2.35
C ALA A 111 15.03 3.28 -2.71
N ASP A 112 14.87 2.41 -1.73
CA ASP A 112 14.77 0.96 -1.94
C ASP A 112 13.29 0.57 -2.00
N TYR A 113 12.74 0.50 -3.21
CA TYR A 113 11.32 0.14 -3.41
C TYR A 113 11.04 -1.34 -3.13
N ASN A 114 12.03 -2.22 -3.19
CA ASN A 114 11.89 -3.60 -2.73
C ASN A 114 11.68 -3.66 -1.22
N ALA A 115 12.46 -2.89 -0.46
CA ALA A 115 12.27 -2.77 0.97
C ALA A 115 10.92 -2.14 1.32
N ASN A 116 10.49 -1.09 0.60
CA ASN A 116 9.18 -0.49 0.78
C ASN A 116 8.04 -1.50 0.55
N ALA A 117 8.10 -2.28 -0.53
CA ALA A 117 7.12 -3.32 -0.83
C ALA A 117 7.07 -4.39 0.27
N LEU A 118 8.24 -4.79 0.80
CA LEU A 118 8.32 -5.75 1.90
C LEU A 118 7.69 -5.22 3.20
N GLU A 119 7.92 -3.94 3.56
CA GLU A 119 7.29 -3.34 4.74
C GLU A 119 5.75 -3.23 4.58
N LYS A 120 5.26 -2.92 3.38
CA LYS A 120 3.83 -2.99 3.08
C LYS A 120 3.28 -4.40 3.20
N ALA A 121 3.98 -5.40 2.64
CA ALA A 121 3.59 -6.80 2.74
C ALA A 121 3.48 -7.27 4.20
N LYS A 122 4.46 -6.92 5.05
CA LYS A 122 4.42 -7.20 6.50
C LYS A 122 3.18 -6.59 7.15
N SER A 123 2.90 -5.31 6.87
CA SER A 123 1.72 -4.63 7.40
C SER A 123 0.42 -5.34 6.99
N TYR A 124 0.29 -5.78 5.74
CA TYR A 124 -0.88 -6.52 5.27
C TYR A 124 -1.02 -7.91 5.92
N SER A 125 0.09 -8.60 6.13
CA SER A 125 0.07 -9.87 6.87
C SER A 125 -0.30 -9.68 8.34
N ASP A 126 0.41 -8.79 9.04
CA ASP A 126 0.33 -8.69 10.51
C ASP A 126 -0.95 -8.03 11.00
N THR A 127 -1.44 -7.01 10.28
CA THR A 127 -2.60 -6.23 10.72
C THR A 127 -3.89 -6.62 10.01
N MET A 128 -3.82 -7.04 8.75
CA MET A 128 -4.98 -7.38 7.95
C MET A 128 -5.15 -8.89 7.73
N HIS A 129 -4.18 -9.70 8.19
CA HIS A 129 -4.21 -11.15 8.09
C HIS A 129 -4.51 -11.65 6.67
N MET A 130 -3.87 -11.02 5.68
CA MET A 130 -4.10 -11.35 4.27
C MET A 130 -3.36 -12.63 3.85
N SER A 131 -3.89 -13.32 2.86
CA SER A 131 -3.21 -14.43 2.19
C SER A 131 -2.03 -13.95 1.35
N LYS A 132 -1.12 -14.85 1.03
CA LYS A 132 0.03 -14.58 0.15
C LYS A 132 -0.39 -13.95 -1.19
N GLN A 133 -1.42 -14.52 -1.83
CA GLN A 133 -1.92 -14.03 -3.11
C GLN A 133 -2.61 -12.66 -2.98
N ALA A 134 -3.39 -12.46 -1.93
CA ALA A 134 -4.08 -11.18 -1.72
C ALA A 134 -3.07 -10.04 -1.45
N ILE A 135 -1.96 -10.31 -0.73
CA ILE A 135 -0.87 -9.34 -0.53
C ILE A 135 -0.24 -8.97 -1.87
N TYR A 136 0.11 -9.95 -2.72
CA TYR A 136 0.69 -9.68 -4.04
C TYR A 136 -0.25 -8.81 -4.89
N ASP A 137 -1.53 -9.16 -4.94
CA ASP A 137 -2.52 -8.43 -5.70
C ASP A 137 -2.70 -6.99 -5.19
N GLN A 138 -2.67 -6.79 -3.86
CA GLN A 138 -2.76 -5.47 -3.25
C GLN A 138 -1.53 -4.60 -3.55
N LEU A 139 -0.32 -5.20 -3.51
CA LEU A 139 0.92 -4.50 -3.84
C LEU A 139 0.94 -4.03 -5.29
N THR A 140 0.45 -4.85 -6.23
CA THR A 140 0.50 -4.56 -7.68
C THR A 140 -0.72 -3.81 -8.21
N SER A 141 -1.80 -3.70 -7.42
CA SER A 141 -3.06 -3.10 -7.87
C SER A 141 -2.94 -1.61 -8.18
N GLU A 142 -3.51 -1.17 -9.29
CA GLU A 142 -3.66 0.25 -9.64
C GLU A 142 -4.51 1.04 -8.64
N ALA A 143 -5.42 0.37 -7.95
CA ALA A 143 -6.22 0.94 -6.86
C ALA A 143 -5.58 0.74 -5.49
N GLY A 144 -4.46 0.01 -5.42
CA GLY A 144 -3.70 -0.30 -4.21
C GLY A 144 -2.38 0.44 -4.16
N GLU A 145 -1.28 -0.31 -3.98
CA GLU A 145 0.05 0.27 -3.72
C GLU A 145 0.85 0.59 -4.98
N LYS A 146 0.49 0.07 -6.14
CA LYS A 146 1.13 0.32 -7.46
C LYS A 146 2.63 0.00 -7.52
N PHE A 147 3.08 -0.99 -6.75
CA PHE A 147 4.42 -1.54 -6.94
C PHE A 147 4.52 -2.29 -8.27
N THR A 148 5.71 -2.34 -8.83
CA THR A 148 5.98 -3.21 -9.97
C THR A 148 5.82 -4.69 -9.59
N ALA A 149 5.60 -5.55 -10.58
CA ALA A 149 5.51 -6.99 -10.35
C ALA A 149 6.79 -7.55 -9.69
N ASP A 150 7.96 -7.04 -10.08
CA ASP A 150 9.25 -7.47 -9.54
C ASP A 150 9.41 -7.06 -8.07
N GLU A 151 9.04 -5.83 -7.70
CA GLU A 151 9.05 -5.35 -6.31
C GLU A 151 8.07 -6.12 -5.43
N ALA A 152 6.86 -6.38 -5.94
CA ALA A 152 5.87 -7.18 -5.22
C ALA A 152 6.35 -8.65 -5.06
N GLN A 153 6.95 -9.24 -6.11
CA GLN A 153 7.49 -10.59 -6.03
C GLN A 153 8.64 -10.66 -5.02
N TYR A 154 9.55 -9.68 -5.03
CA TYR A 154 10.59 -9.59 -4.01
C TYR A 154 10.00 -9.56 -2.60
N ALA A 155 8.98 -8.75 -2.37
CA ALA A 155 8.31 -8.67 -1.06
C ALA A 155 7.72 -10.02 -0.64
N ILE A 156 7.03 -10.71 -1.55
CA ILE A 156 6.41 -12.02 -1.32
C ILE A 156 7.45 -13.12 -1.03
N ASP A 157 8.60 -13.06 -1.70
CA ASP A 157 9.67 -14.07 -1.53
C ASP A 157 10.48 -13.86 -0.23
N ASN A 158 10.49 -12.64 0.30
CA ASN A 158 11.22 -12.28 1.52
C ASN A 158 10.30 -12.05 2.73
N LEU A 159 8.98 -12.15 2.57
CA LEU A 159 8.03 -12.02 3.67
C LEU A 159 8.01 -13.30 4.52
N GLU A 160 8.40 -13.18 5.77
CA GLU A 160 8.21 -14.23 6.78
C GLU A 160 6.83 -14.06 7.41
N ALA A 161 5.85 -14.89 7.01
CA ALA A 161 4.48 -14.83 7.51
C ALA A 161 3.92 -16.23 7.77
N ASP A 162 3.10 -16.36 8.81
CA ASP A 162 2.31 -17.56 9.09
C ASP A 162 0.92 -17.42 8.46
N TYR A 163 0.78 -17.89 7.23
CA TYR A 163 -0.49 -17.81 6.50
C TYR A 163 -1.59 -18.72 7.08
N ASN A 164 -1.23 -19.78 7.80
CA ASN A 164 -2.19 -20.57 8.57
C ASN A 164 -2.80 -19.74 9.72
N ALA A 165 -1.96 -19.01 10.44
CA ALA A 165 -2.43 -18.10 11.48
C ALA A 165 -3.29 -16.97 10.90
N ASN A 166 -2.92 -16.40 9.75
CA ASN A 166 -3.71 -15.39 9.05
C ASN A 166 -5.10 -15.93 8.65
N ALA A 167 -5.15 -17.11 8.03
CA ALA A 167 -6.40 -17.75 7.65
C ALA A 167 -7.30 -18.01 8.86
N LEU A 168 -6.73 -18.50 9.98
CA LEU A 168 -7.45 -18.70 11.22
C LEU A 168 -7.98 -17.39 11.82
N ALA A 169 -7.20 -16.31 11.78
CA ALA A 169 -7.65 -14.99 12.22
C ALA A 169 -8.85 -14.49 11.40
N LYS A 170 -8.79 -14.62 10.07
CA LYS A 170 -9.90 -14.31 9.18
C LYS A 170 -11.14 -15.18 9.45
N ALA A 171 -10.95 -16.49 9.63
CA ALA A 171 -12.04 -17.41 9.95
C ALA A 171 -12.77 -17.00 11.23
N LYS A 172 -12.03 -16.64 12.29
CA LYS A 172 -12.60 -16.13 13.55
C LYS A 172 -13.37 -14.82 13.36
N GLN A 173 -12.89 -13.92 12.52
CA GLN A 173 -13.61 -12.70 12.18
C GLN A 173 -14.95 -13.00 11.50
N TYR A 174 -14.97 -13.86 10.49
CA TYR A 174 -16.20 -14.26 9.79
C TYR A 174 -17.17 -14.98 10.72
N GLN A 175 -16.68 -15.85 11.59
CA GLN A 175 -17.53 -16.55 12.56
C GLN A 175 -18.16 -15.57 13.58
N SER A 176 -17.32 -14.70 14.18
CA SER A 176 -17.78 -13.85 15.30
C SER A 176 -18.55 -12.63 14.85
N GLN A 177 -18.16 -11.99 13.72
CA GLN A 177 -18.77 -10.74 13.27
C GLN A 177 -19.91 -10.96 12.28
N MET A 178 -19.84 -12.03 11.47
CA MET A 178 -20.80 -12.30 10.41
C MET A 178 -21.61 -13.57 10.64
N SER A 179 -21.36 -14.31 11.73
CA SER A 179 -22.06 -15.55 12.10
C SER A 179 -22.09 -16.58 10.97
N MET A 180 -21.02 -16.67 10.21
CA MET A 180 -20.91 -17.59 9.08
C MET A 180 -20.69 -19.04 9.57
N SER A 181 -21.23 -20.00 8.81
CA SER A 181 -20.95 -21.42 9.05
C SER A 181 -19.53 -21.79 8.63
N PRO A 182 -18.92 -22.86 9.19
CA PRO A 182 -17.57 -23.29 8.81
C PRO A 182 -17.40 -23.51 7.30
N GLU A 183 -18.38 -24.10 6.61
CA GLU A 183 -18.31 -24.28 5.15
C GLU A 183 -18.35 -22.97 4.39
N ALA A 184 -19.23 -22.03 4.79
CA ALA A 184 -19.28 -20.70 4.18
C ALA A 184 -17.99 -19.91 4.42
N ILE A 185 -17.33 -20.09 5.57
CA ILE A 185 -16.01 -19.50 5.87
C ILE A 185 -14.96 -20.12 4.95
N ARG A 186 -14.92 -21.44 4.78
CA ARG A 186 -13.99 -22.12 3.89
C ARG A 186 -14.11 -21.58 2.47
N ASP A 187 -15.34 -21.47 1.94
CA ASP A 187 -15.60 -20.94 0.61
C ASP A 187 -15.10 -19.49 0.49
N GLN A 188 -15.31 -18.65 1.51
CA GLN A 188 -14.85 -17.26 1.52
C GLN A 188 -13.33 -17.15 1.57
N LEU A 189 -12.68 -17.99 2.39
CA LEU A 189 -11.21 -18.01 2.50
C LEU A 189 -10.55 -18.41 1.17
N THR A 190 -11.09 -19.40 0.44
CA THR A 190 -10.48 -19.90 -0.79
C THR A 190 -10.96 -19.19 -2.06
N SER A 191 -12.00 -18.38 -1.97
CA SER A 191 -12.58 -17.67 -3.11
C SER A 191 -11.57 -16.73 -3.78
N SER A 192 -11.48 -16.78 -5.12
CA SER A 192 -10.67 -15.83 -5.91
C SER A 192 -11.18 -14.39 -5.84
N ALA A 193 -12.46 -14.19 -5.48
CA ALA A 193 -13.06 -12.90 -5.21
C ALA A 193 -13.07 -12.56 -3.71
N GLY A 194 -12.64 -13.49 -2.86
CA GLY A 194 -12.54 -13.35 -1.41
C GLY A 194 -11.10 -13.21 -0.96
N GLU A 195 -10.70 -14.05 0.02
CA GLU A 195 -9.41 -13.91 0.71
C GLU A 195 -8.24 -14.59 -0.02
N LYS A 196 -8.49 -15.48 -0.97
CA LYS A 196 -7.47 -16.16 -1.81
C LYS A 196 -6.43 -16.99 -1.04
N PHE A 197 -6.82 -17.53 0.13
CA PHE A 197 -5.98 -18.53 0.82
C PHE A 197 -5.96 -19.84 0.05
N THR A 198 -4.91 -20.63 0.25
CA THR A 198 -4.86 -22.00 -0.27
C THR A 198 -5.89 -22.88 0.44
N GLN A 199 -6.20 -24.04 -0.18
CA GLN A 199 -7.11 -25.00 0.45
C GLN A 199 -6.56 -25.52 1.79
N GLU A 200 -5.24 -25.76 1.86
CA GLU A 200 -4.57 -26.23 3.06
C GLU A 200 -4.67 -25.21 4.20
N GLU A 201 -4.46 -23.91 3.91
CA GLU A 201 -4.58 -22.82 4.90
C GLU A 201 -6.03 -22.68 5.38
N ALA A 202 -7.01 -22.79 4.49
CA ALA A 202 -8.42 -22.75 4.84
C ALA A 202 -8.83 -23.97 5.69
N ASP A 203 -8.39 -25.18 5.31
CA ASP A 203 -8.67 -26.40 6.08
C ASP A 203 -8.05 -26.36 7.47
N TYR A 204 -6.81 -25.83 7.58
CA TYR A 204 -6.20 -25.56 8.87
C TYR A 204 -7.04 -24.59 9.72
N ALA A 205 -7.49 -23.48 9.12
CA ALA A 205 -8.31 -22.50 9.80
C ALA A 205 -9.63 -23.10 10.33
N ILE A 206 -10.34 -23.90 9.50
CA ILE A 206 -11.59 -24.53 9.89
C ILE A 206 -11.38 -25.60 10.97
N ALA A 207 -10.30 -26.36 10.93
CA ALA A 207 -9.99 -27.38 11.94
C ALA A 207 -9.62 -26.79 13.31
N ASN A 208 -9.22 -25.51 13.37
CA ASN A 208 -8.80 -24.79 14.58
C ASN A 208 -9.74 -23.64 14.99
N LEU A 209 -10.92 -23.56 14.39
CA LEU A 209 -11.94 -22.53 14.62
C LEU A 209 -12.77 -22.69 15.94
#